data_7b772fc046b4c1e5e9adbccc40971cfe
#
_entry.id   7b772fc046b4c1e5e9adbccc40971cfe
#
_cell.length_a   1.000
_cell.length_b   1.000
_cell.length_c   1.000
_cell.angle_alpha   90.00
_cell.angle_beta   90.00
_cell.angle_gamma   90.00
#
_symmetry.space_group_name_H-M   'P 1'
#
loop_
_entity.id
_entity.type
_entity.pdbx_description
1 polymer ?
#
loop_
_entity_poly.entity_id
_entity_poly.type
_entity_poly.pdbx_seq_one_letter_code
_entity_poly.pdbx_strand_id
1 'polypeptide(L)'
;MNPLETKQAYQDYVDKKSPNSPVLKNCFNAFWVGGLICSIGQIILNICKERGFDTQTSGTIVSILLIGIAAFLTGLNLFNKIGKFAGAGSLVPITGFANSIVSPAMEYKSEGYIMGVGGKMFTVAGPVLVFGISASILIGIIYLIFNTQSMTLV
;
A
#
# COMPACT_ATOMS: atom_id res chain seq x y z
N MET A 1 10.56 -46.04 -6.01
CA MET A 1 10.92 -44.62 -6.13
C MET A 1 11.25 -44.12 -4.74
N ASN A 2 12.47 -43.66 -4.51
CA ASN A 2 12.90 -43.22 -3.18
C ASN A 2 12.26 -41.84 -2.87
N PRO A 3 11.52 -41.67 -1.76
CA PRO A 3 10.85 -40.37 -1.44
C PRO A 3 11.83 -39.20 -1.33
N LEU A 4 13.09 -39.45 -1.01
CA LEU A 4 14.14 -38.42 -0.96
C LEU A 4 14.57 -37.91 -2.35
N GLU A 5 14.66 -38.81 -3.35
CA GLU A 5 14.99 -38.43 -4.73
C GLU A 5 13.84 -37.61 -5.37
N THR A 6 12.61 -37.96 -5.08
CA THR A 6 11.43 -37.20 -5.54
C THR A 6 11.38 -35.80 -4.92
N LYS A 7 11.78 -35.68 -3.65
CA LYS A 7 11.83 -34.40 -2.94
C LYS A 7 12.94 -33.49 -3.48
N GLN A 8 14.11 -34.06 -3.76
CA GLN A 8 15.23 -33.31 -4.36
C GLN A 8 14.92 -32.87 -5.79
N ALA A 9 14.38 -33.75 -6.62
CA ALA A 9 13.98 -33.38 -7.98
C ALA A 9 12.90 -32.30 -8.01
N TYR A 10 11.97 -32.31 -7.05
CA TYR A 10 10.99 -31.25 -6.88
C TYR A 10 11.64 -29.92 -6.45
N GLN A 11 12.58 -29.96 -5.52
CA GLN A 11 13.30 -28.79 -5.04
C GLN A 11 14.12 -28.13 -6.17
N ASP A 12 14.85 -28.92 -6.94
CA ASP A 12 15.59 -28.45 -8.11
C ASP A 12 14.69 -27.84 -9.20
N TYR A 13 13.50 -28.40 -9.36
CA TYR A 13 12.50 -27.84 -10.28
C TYR A 13 11.97 -26.49 -9.78
N VAL A 14 11.67 -26.37 -8.50
CA VAL A 14 11.21 -25.12 -7.86
C VAL A 14 12.27 -24.04 -7.97
N ASP A 15 13.55 -24.35 -7.66
CA ASP A 15 14.66 -23.40 -7.72
C ASP A 15 14.91 -22.87 -9.14
N LYS A 16 14.74 -23.73 -10.15
CA LYS A 16 14.81 -23.31 -11.56
C LYS A 16 13.64 -22.42 -12.00
N LYS A 17 12.46 -22.64 -11.45
CA LYS A 17 11.24 -21.87 -11.80
C LYS A 17 11.03 -20.61 -10.98
N SER A 18 11.63 -20.55 -9.79
CA SER A 18 11.52 -19.44 -8.85
C SER A 18 12.90 -18.90 -8.48
N PRO A 19 13.57 -18.20 -9.40
CA PRO A 19 14.89 -17.65 -9.13
C PRO A 19 14.85 -16.63 -7.99
N ASN A 20 15.89 -16.62 -7.15
CA ASN A 20 16.01 -15.69 -6.04
C ASN A 20 15.91 -14.24 -6.51
N SER A 21 15.06 -13.46 -5.85
CA SER A 21 14.89 -12.05 -6.15
C SER A 21 16.17 -11.26 -5.85
N PRO A 22 16.64 -10.38 -6.76
CA PRO A 22 17.81 -9.54 -6.52
C PRO A 22 17.48 -8.43 -5.50
N VAL A 23 17.63 -8.75 -4.21
CA VAL A 23 17.18 -7.91 -3.08
C VAL A 23 17.74 -6.50 -3.14
N LEU A 24 19.04 -6.35 -3.36
CA LEU A 24 19.71 -5.03 -3.41
C LEU A 24 19.15 -4.15 -4.53
N LYS A 25 18.96 -4.71 -5.72
CA LYS A 25 18.37 -3.97 -6.85
C LYS A 25 16.93 -3.56 -6.56
N ASN A 26 16.15 -4.48 -5.98
CA ASN A 26 14.76 -4.22 -5.64
C ASN A 26 14.63 -3.17 -4.53
N CYS A 27 15.52 -3.19 -3.52
CA CYS A 27 15.59 -2.17 -2.49
C CYS A 27 15.92 -0.78 -3.07
N PHE A 28 16.89 -0.71 -3.99
CA PHE A 28 17.24 0.55 -4.64
C PHE A 28 16.08 1.11 -5.47
N ASN A 29 15.42 0.28 -6.26
CA ASN A 29 14.26 0.69 -7.04
C ASN A 29 13.11 1.15 -6.15
N ALA A 30 12.86 0.43 -5.05
CA ALA A 30 11.82 0.81 -4.08
C ALA A 30 12.12 2.14 -3.41
N PHE A 31 13.37 2.36 -3.00
CA PHE A 31 13.80 3.62 -2.39
C PHE A 31 13.63 4.80 -3.35
N TRP A 32 14.09 4.65 -4.58
CA TRP A 32 14.01 5.72 -5.58
C TRP A 32 12.57 6.11 -5.91
N VAL A 33 11.73 5.12 -6.25
CA VAL A 33 10.32 5.38 -6.63
C VAL A 33 9.50 5.84 -5.43
N GLY A 34 9.68 5.21 -4.27
CA GLY A 34 9.00 5.63 -3.04
C GLY A 34 9.40 7.05 -2.64
N GLY A 35 10.70 7.39 -2.73
CA GLY A 35 11.20 8.74 -2.50
C GLY A 35 10.58 9.77 -3.45
N LEU A 36 10.44 9.43 -4.73
CA LEU A 36 9.81 10.30 -5.72
C LEU A 36 8.33 10.55 -5.41
N ILE A 37 7.57 9.51 -5.06
CA ILE A 37 6.18 9.65 -4.63
C ILE A 37 6.06 10.56 -3.39
N CYS A 38 6.92 10.33 -2.39
CA CYS A 38 6.96 11.17 -1.19
C CYS A 38 7.31 12.62 -1.50
N SER A 39 8.26 12.86 -2.42
CA SER A 39 8.65 14.21 -2.85
C SER A 39 7.49 14.94 -3.53
N ILE A 40 6.74 14.27 -4.40
CA ILE A 40 5.53 14.83 -5.02
C ILE A 40 4.50 15.18 -3.93
N GLY A 41 4.26 14.26 -2.98
CA GLY A 41 3.37 14.52 -1.85
C GLY A 41 3.79 15.73 -1.02
N GLN A 42 5.10 15.87 -0.76
CA GLN A 42 5.65 17.00 0.00
C GLN A 42 5.50 18.33 -0.74
N ILE A 43 5.71 18.35 -2.06
CA ILE A 43 5.50 19.56 -2.87
C ILE A 43 4.04 20.00 -2.78
N ILE A 44 3.09 19.09 -2.96
CA ILE A 44 1.67 19.40 -2.85
C ILE A 44 1.33 19.93 -1.46
N LEU A 45 1.88 19.30 -0.40
CA LEU A 45 1.67 19.71 0.98
C LEU A 45 2.19 21.14 1.22
N ASN A 46 3.36 21.48 0.70
CA ASN A 46 3.92 22.82 0.84
C ASN A 46 3.05 23.85 0.13
N ILE A 47 2.58 23.58 -1.09
CA ILE A 47 1.67 24.45 -1.83
C ILE A 47 0.37 24.68 -1.06
N CYS A 48 -0.20 23.65 -0.44
CA CYS A 48 -1.41 23.77 0.38
C CYS A 48 -1.17 24.67 1.60
N LYS A 49 -0.05 24.51 2.29
CA LYS A 49 0.32 25.35 3.44
C LYS A 49 0.55 26.82 3.05
N GLU A 50 1.19 27.08 1.94
CA GLU A 50 1.35 28.43 1.41
C GLU A 50 0.02 29.10 1.05
N ARG A 51 -1.00 28.31 0.71
CA ARG A 51 -2.37 28.78 0.48
C ARG A 51 -3.17 29.01 1.77
N GLY A 52 -2.57 28.81 2.94
CA GLY A 52 -3.19 29.03 4.25
C GLY A 52 -3.99 27.86 4.83
N PHE A 53 -3.90 26.66 4.22
CA PHE A 53 -4.52 25.48 4.80
C PHE A 53 -3.72 24.99 6.02
N ASP A 54 -4.43 24.54 7.04
CA ASP A 54 -3.82 23.89 8.20
C ASP A 54 -3.17 22.56 7.83
N THR A 55 -2.28 22.06 8.69
CA THR A 55 -1.50 20.85 8.41
C THR A 55 -2.37 19.61 8.19
N GLN A 56 -3.48 19.48 8.93
CA GLN A 56 -4.37 18.32 8.84
C GLN A 56 -5.15 18.33 7.52
N THR A 57 -5.72 19.47 7.15
CA THR A 57 -6.42 19.65 5.87
C THR A 57 -5.47 19.46 4.69
N SER A 58 -4.25 20.02 4.78
CA SER A 58 -3.22 19.82 3.74
C SER A 58 -2.86 18.34 3.54
N GLY A 59 -2.69 17.59 4.64
CA GLY A 59 -2.43 16.14 4.58
C GLY A 59 -3.58 15.36 3.92
N THR A 60 -4.81 15.74 4.21
CA THR A 60 -6.00 15.13 3.59
C THR A 60 -6.04 15.40 2.08
N ILE A 61 -5.78 16.63 1.65
CA ILE A 61 -5.73 17.01 0.23
C ILE A 61 -4.65 16.22 -0.51
N VAL A 62 -3.45 16.11 0.07
CA VAL A 62 -2.36 15.30 -0.51
C VAL A 62 -2.79 13.85 -0.70
N SER A 63 -3.42 13.26 0.32
CA SER A 63 -3.90 11.88 0.26
C SER A 63 -4.93 11.68 -0.84
N ILE A 64 -5.91 12.56 -0.96
CA ILE A 64 -6.95 12.50 -2.01
C ILE A 64 -6.33 12.61 -3.40
N LEU A 65 -5.40 13.54 -3.60
CA LEU A 65 -4.73 13.72 -4.89
C LEU A 65 -3.88 12.50 -5.27
N LEU A 66 -3.09 11.95 -4.34
CA LEU A 66 -2.29 10.76 -4.60
C LEU A 66 -3.15 9.53 -4.89
N ILE A 67 -4.27 9.35 -4.18
CA ILE A 67 -5.25 8.29 -4.44
C ILE A 67 -5.85 8.47 -5.84
N GLY A 68 -6.26 9.69 -6.19
CA GLY A 68 -6.83 10.00 -7.51
C GLY A 68 -5.87 9.70 -8.65
N ILE A 69 -4.60 10.11 -8.52
CA ILE A 69 -3.55 9.82 -9.52
C ILE A 69 -3.32 8.31 -9.63
N ALA A 70 -3.21 7.60 -8.51
CA ALA A 70 -3.01 6.16 -8.53
C ALA A 70 -4.20 5.42 -9.15
N ALA A 71 -5.42 5.80 -8.82
CA ALA A 71 -6.64 5.25 -9.42
C ALA A 71 -6.68 5.48 -10.93
N PHE A 72 -6.32 6.67 -11.39
CA PHE A 72 -6.25 7.00 -12.82
C PHE A 72 -5.18 6.17 -13.53
N LEU A 73 -3.97 6.06 -12.98
CA LEU A 73 -2.89 5.23 -13.53
C LEU A 73 -3.26 3.74 -13.54
N THR A 74 -4.00 3.27 -12.54
CA THR A 74 -4.52 1.91 -12.49
C THR A 74 -5.54 1.70 -13.60
N GLY A 75 -6.45 2.66 -13.80
CA GLY A 75 -7.45 2.65 -14.86
C GLY A 75 -6.83 2.56 -16.26
N LEU A 76 -5.68 3.19 -16.46
CA LEU A 76 -4.90 3.11 -17.71
C LEU A 76 -3.99 1.87 -17.80
N ASN A 77 -4.02 0.97 -16.80
CA ASN A 77 -3.14 -0.20 -16.69
C ASN A 77 -1.62 0.14 -16.66
N LEU A 78 -1.29 1.39 -16.28
CA LEU A 78 0.10 1.85 -16.15
C LEU A 78 0.68 1.56 -14.78
N PHE A 79 -0.15 1.55 -13.73
CA PHE A 79 0.31 1.30 -12.35
C PHE A 79 0.98 -0.07 -12.21
N ASN A 80 0.50 -1.10 -12.91
CA ASN A 80 1.10 -2.43 -12.92
C ASN A 80 2.56 -2.42 -13.43
N LYS A 81 2.88 -1.58 -14.41
CA LYS A 81 4.25 -1.44 -14.92
C LYS A 81 5.16 -0.76 -13.88
N ILE A 82 4.63 0.28 -13.23
CA ILE A 82 5.30 0.99 -12.14
C ILE A 82 5.54 0.03 -10.98
N GLY A 83 4.51 -0.73 -10.58
CA GLY A 83 4.60 -1.71 -9.48
C GLY A 83 5.62 -2.82 -9.71
N LYS A 84 5.73 -3.33 -10.93
CA LYS A 84 6.75 -4.33 -11.29
C LYS A 84 8.18 -3.80 -11.18
N PHE A 85 8.40 -2.53 -11.46
CA PHE A 85 9.71 -1.88 -11.36
C PHE A 85 10.02 -1.43 -9.93
N ALA A 86 9.05 -0.80 -9.27
CA ALA A 86 9.20 -0.14 -7.98
C ALA A 86 9.02 -1.09 -6.78
N GLY A 87 8.30 -2.20 -6.97
CA GLY A 87 7.99 -3.12 -5.88
C GLY A 87 7.35 -2.40 -4.68
N ALA A 88 7.93 -2.57 -3.49
CA ALA A 88 7.44 -1.97 -2.25
C ALA A 88 7.37 -0.43 -2.31
N GLY A 89 8.22 0.23 -3.11
CA GLY A 89 8.24 1.69 -3.23
C GLY A 89 6.94 2.31 -3.74
N SER A 90 6.18 1.58 -4.56
CA SER A 90 4.85 2.02 -5.03
C SER A 90 3.69 1.37 -4.27
N LEU A 91 3.93 0.23 -3.60
CA LEU A 91 2.90 -0.54 -2.90
C LEU A 91 2.68 -0.08 -1.45
N VAL A 92 3.74 0.35 -0.76
CA VAL A 92 3.67 0.80 0.63
C VAL A 92 2.97 2.17 0.77
N PRO A 93 3.20 3.18 -0.09
CA PRO A 93 2.47 4.42 -0.04
C PRO A 93 0.96 4.23 -0.30
N ILE A 94 0.18 5.28 0.02
CA ILE A 94 -1.29 5.30 -0.18
C ILE A 94 -1.69 5.00 -1.64
N THR A 95 -0.80 5.23 -2.58
CA THR A 95 -0.97 4.90 -4.01
C THR A 95 -1.14 3.40 -4.24
N GLY A 96 -0.39 2.56 -3.51
CA GLY A 96 -0.53 1.11 -3.56
C GLY A 96 -1.86 0.63 -3.00
N PHE A 97 -2.32 1.24 -1.90
CA PHE A 97 -3.63 0.96 -1.34
C PHE A 97 -4.75 1.32 -2.31
N ALA A 98 -4.67 2.48 -2.97
CA ALA A 98 -5.62 2.88 -4.01
C ALA A 98 -5.66 1.86 -5.17
N ASN A 99 -4.50 1.41 -5.65
CA ASN A 99 -4.41 0.37 -6.69
C ASN A 99 -5.05 -0.96 -6.24
N SER A 100 -4.86 -1.36 -4.98
CA SER A 100 -5.42 -2.60 -4.45
C SER A 100 -6.94 -2.63 -4.38
N ILE A 101 -7.58 -1.46 -4.41
CA ILE A 101 -9.04 -1.29 -4.46
C ILE A 101 -9.52 -1.19 -5.91
N VAL A 102 -8.86 -0.35 -6.71
CA VAL A 102 -9.31 -0.05 -8.08
C VAL A 102 -9.08 -1.22 -9.04
N SER A 103 -7.96 -1.94 -8.91
CA SER A 103 -7.64 -3.05 -9.80
C SER A 103 -8.69 -4.18 -9.73
N PRO A 104 -9.07 -4.73 -8.55
CA PRO A 104 -10.15 -5.70 -8.47
C PRO A 104 -11.51 -5.14 -8.90
N ALA A 105 -11.79 -3.87 -8.61
CA ALA A 105 -13.04 -3.23 -9.04
C ALA A 105 -13.20 -3.22 -10.56
N MET A 106 -12.12 -3.04 -11.29
CA MET A 106 -12.11 -3.06 -12.76
C MET A 106 -12.17 -4.49 -13.31
N GLU A 107 -11.40 -5.41 -12.73
CA GLU A 107 -11.30 -6.79 -13.16
C GLU A 107 -12.65 -7.53 -13.04
N TYR A 108 -13.31 -7.34 -11.90
CA TYR A 108 -14.57 -8.04 -11.59
C TYR A 108 -15.83 -7.26 -11.97
N LYS A 109 -15.71 -6.21 -12.76
CA LYS A 109 -16.86 -5.41 -13.23
C LYS A 109 -17.89 -6.25 -14.01
N SER A 110 -17.44 -7.27 -14.74
CA SER A 110 -18.31 -8.19 -15.48
C SER A 110 -19.17 -9.09 -14.60
N GLU A 111 -18.79 -9.28 -13.32
CA GLU A 111 -19.54 -10.07 -12.35
C GLU A 111 -20.64 -9.27 -11.63
N GLY A 112 -20.85 -8.01 -12.03
CA GLY A 112 -21.85 -7.09 -11.47
C GLY A 112 -21.31 -6.16 -10.39
N TYR A 113 -22.14 -5.16 -10.02
CA TYR A 113 -21.68 -4.10 -9.12
C TYR A 113 -21.62 -4.52 -7.64
N ILE A 114 -22.52 -5.39 -7.18
CA ILE A 114 -22.60 -5.75 -5.76
C ILE A 114 -21.61 -6.88 -5.45
N MET A 115 -21.74 -8.03 -6.11
CA MET A 115 -20.90 -9.20 -5.84
C MET A 115 -19.52 -9.10 -6.49
N GLY A 116 -19.44 -8.55 -7.70
CA GLY A 116 -18.18 -8.33 -8.41
C GLY A 116 -17.42 -7.13 -7.81
N VAL A 117 -17.79 -5.93 -8.21
CA VAL A 117 -17.06 -4.71 -7.82
C VAL A 117 -17.03 -4.52 -6.30
N GLY A 118 -18.21 -4.45 -5.66
CA GLY A 118 -18.31 -4.18 -4.22
C GLY A 118 -17.62 -5.23 -3.35
N GLY A 119 -17.91 -6.52 -3.59
CA GLY A 119 -17.30 -7.61 -2.83
C GLY A 119 -15.79 -7.69 -3.00
N LYS A 120 -15.29 -7.50 -4.23
CA LYS A 120 -13.86 -7.64 -4.54
C LYS A 120 -13.00 -6.44 -4.11
N MET A 121 -13.54 -5.22 -4.11
CA MET A 121 -12.84 -4.04 -3.59
C MET A 121 -12.37 -4.25 -2.14
N PHE A 122 -13.19 -4.90 -1.31
CA PHE A 122 -12.89 -5.13 0.09
C PHE A 122 -12.05 -6.38 0.37
N THR A 123 -11.73 -7.19 -0.62
CA THR A 123 -10.91 -8.40 -0.42
C THR A 123 -9.53 -8.08 0.15
N VAL A 124 -8.88 -7.03 -0.34
CA VAL A 124 -7.57 -6.57 0.17
C VAL A 124 -7.75 -5.41 1.15
N ALA A 125 -8.62 -4.45 0.82
CA ALA A 125 -8.85 -3.27 1.64
C ALA A 125 -9.47 -3.61 3.01
N GLY A 126 -10.36 -4.60 3.08
CA GLY A 126 -11.01 -5.00 4.32
C GLY A 126 -10.04 -5.37 5.43
N PRO A 127 -9.17 -6.37 5.23
CA PRO A 127 -8.14 -6.73 6.21
C PRO A 127 -7.24 -5.57 6.61
N VAL A 128 -6.80 -4.74 5.67
CA VAL A 128 -5.95 -3.56 5.95
C VAL A 128 -6.66 -2.58 6.89
N LEU A 129 -7.94 -2.29 6.64
CA LEU A 129 -8.73 -1.41 7.50
C LEU A 129 -8.93 -2.03 8.89
N VAL A 130 -9.28 -3.31 8.97
CA VAL A 130 -9.51 -4.00 10.25
C VAL A 130 -8.23 -3.99 11.10
N PHE A 131 -7.11 -4.40 10.55
CA PHE A 131 -5.84 -4.42 11.29
C PHE A 131 -5.36 -3.01 11.62
N GLY A 132 -5.49 -2.04 10.71
CA GLY A 132 -5.10 -0.65 10.94
C GLY A 132 -5.90 0.00 12.07
N ILE A 133 -7.23 -0.15 12.05
CA ILE A 133 -8.11 0.40 13.09
C ILE A 133 -7.85 -0.30 14.43
N SER A 134 -7.75 -1.64 14.44
CA SER A 134 -7.49 -2.39 15.67
C SER A 134 -6.15 -2.01 16.31
N ALA A 135 -5.10 -1.89 15.52
CA ALA A 135 -3.79 -1.44 16.00
C ALA A 135 -3.84 0.01 16.54
N SER A 136 -4.56 0.91 15.85
CA SER A 136 -4.72 2.30 16.27
C SER A 136 -5.47 2.41 17.62
N ILE A 137 -6.50 1.58 17.83
CA ILE A 137 -7.24 1.52 19.10
C ILE A 137 -6.31 1.06 20.23
N LEU A 138 -5.54 -0.01 20.02
CA LEU A 138 -4.61 -0.53 21.03
C LEU A 138 -3.55 0.51 21.41
N ILE A 139 -2.93 1.15 20.41
CA ILE A 139 -1.94 2.20 20.65
C ILE A 139 -2.58 3.40 21.33
N GLY A 140 -3.78 3.80 20.94
CA GLY A 140 -4.53 4.90 21.56
C GLY A 140 -4.83 4.64 23.04
N ILE A 141 -5.24 3.43 23.40
CA ILE A 141 -5.48 3.02 24.80
C ILE A 141 -4.16 3.07 25.59
N ILE A 142 -3.08 2.51 25.05
CA ILE A 142 -1.75 2.56 25.69
C ILE A 142 -1.32 4.01 25.93
N TYR A 143 -1.44 4.86 24.91
CA TYR A 143 -1.09 6.26 25.00
C TYR A 143 -1.91 6.98 26.09
N LEU A 144 -3.21 6.72 26.15
CA LEU A 144 -4.11 7.32 27.15
C LEU A 144 -3.71 6.91 28.57
N ILE A 145 -3.40 5.63 28.80
CA ILE A 145 -2.98 5.14 30.13
C ILE A 145 -1.67 5.80 30.57
N PHE A 146 -0.68 5.89 29.68
CA PHE A 146 0.62 6.47 30.02
C PHE A 146 0.56 8.00 30.13
N ASN A 147 -0.25 8.68 29.33
CA ASN A 147 -0.36 10.14 29.34
C ASN A 147 -1.23 10.67 30.51
N THR A 148 -2.19 9.90 30.98
CA THR A 148 -3.01 10.27 32.13
C THR A 148 -2.17 10.39 33.41
N GLN A 149 -1.05 9.67 33.50
CA GLN A 149 -0.11 9.80 34.63
C GLN A 149 0.63 11.15 34.62
N SER A 150 0.79 11.79 33.48
CA SER A 150 1.44 13.11 33.38
C SER A 150 0.52 14.27 33.76
N MET A 151 -0.78 14.09 33.71
CA MET A 151 -1.77 15.13 34.06
C MET A 151 -2.11 15.18 35.56
N THR A 152 -1.80 14.15 36.33
CA THR A 152 -2.08 14.10 37.79
C THR A 152 -0.94 14.68 38.64
N LEU A 153 0.13 15.18 38.04
CA LEU A 153 1.28 15.78 38.74
C LEU A 153 1.42 17.29 38.55
N VAL A 154 0.38 17.95 38.00
CA VAL A 154 0.23 19.42 37.98
C VAL A 154 -1.04 19.80 38.73
#